data_3d7e4d06ae2254f9f1cf66c80b7d0a42
#
_entry.id   3d7e4d06ae2254f9f1cf66c80b7d0a42
#
_cell.length_a   1.000
_cell.length_b   1.000
_cell.length_c   1.000
_cell.angle_alpha   90.00
_cell.angle_beta   90.00
_cell.angle_gamma   90.00
#
_symmetry.space_group_name_H-M   'P 1'
#
loop_
_entity.id
_entity.type
_entity.pdbx_description
1 polymer ?
#
loop_
_entity_poly.entity_id
_entity_poly.type
_entity_poly.pdbx_seq_one_letter_code
_entity_poly.pdbx_strand_id
1 'polypeptide(L)'
;MNIEEQFNLIAKEYDANRKKFIPCFDEFYEYTTKFIASNIETPKQILDLGAGTGLLSYFWFQHFPESEYVLVDIADDMLNIARQRFSGLENVSYEVLDYSKEFPNGKFDIIASALSIHHLMHENKKELFSRIYNRLSDDGIFVNYDQFCADSSEINTWFDSYWEHQLKNSGLTAKDIELWKERRKLDIECSVEEEMDMLKKCNFKEVKCIYSNQKFSVIVAIK
;
A
#
# COMPACT_ATOMS: atom_id res chain seq x y z
N MET A 1 -21.03 2.44 6.89
CA MET A 1 -19.90 1.60 7.31
C MET A 1 -18.63 2.37 6.98
N ASN A 2 -17.76 2.59 7.94
CA ASN A 2 -16.49 3.27 7.72
C ASN A 2 -15.42 2.29 7.19
N ILE A 3 -14.22 2.79 6.86
CA ILE A 3 -13.11 1.97 6.32
C ILE A 3 -12.71 0.86 7.29
N GLU A 4 -12.51 1.17 8.57
CA GLU A 4 -12.15 0.20 9.61
C GLU A 4 -13.15 -0.96 9.70
N GLU A 5 -14.44 -0.66 9.80
CA GLU A 5 -15.51 -1.69 9.87
C GLU A 5 -15.52 -2.59 8.64
N GLN A 6 -15.28 -2.05 7.45
CA GLN A 6 -15.25 -2.85 6.23
C GLN A 6 -14.07 -3.81 6.17
N PHE A 7 -12.86 -3.35 6.56
CA PHE A 7 -11.68 -4.22 6.55
C PHE A 7 -11.75 -5.30 7.62
N ASN A 8 -12.25 -5.00 8.81
CA ASN A 8 -12.47 -6.01 9.85
C ASN A 8 -13.43 -7.14 9.39
N LEU A 9 -14.48 -6.81 8.63
CA LEU A 9 -15.43 -7.81 8.11
C LEU A 9 -14.80 -8.80 7.10
N ILE A 10 -13.83 -8.40 6.32
CA ILE A 10 -13.24 -9.21 5.24
C ILE A 10 -11.91 -9.83 5.61
N ALA A 11 -11.36 -9.49 6.78
CA ALA A 11 -9.99 -9.84 7.16
C ALA A 11 -9.65 -11.32 6.93
N LYS A 12 -10.54 -12.25 7.31
CA LYS A 12 -10.31 -13.69 7.22
C LYS A 12 -10.17 -14.24 5.80
N GLU A 13 -10.85 -13.63 4.81
CA GLU A 13 -10.87 -14.09 3.41
C GLU A 13 -10.00 -13.20 2.50
N TYR A 14 -9.43 -12.13 3.08
CA TYR A 14 -8.75 -11.08 2.33
C TYR A 14 -7.59 -11.61 1.48
N ASP A 15 -6.67 -12.36 2.07
CA ASP A 15 -5.48 -12.85 1.37
C ASP A 15 -5.80 -13.92 0.31
N ALA A 16 -6.75 -14.81 0.61
CA ALA A 16 -7.11 -15.89 -0.32
C ALA A 16 -7.60 -15.36 -1.68
N ASN A 17 -8.25 -14.19 -1.65
CA ASN A 17 -8.80 -13.56 -2.84
C ASN A 17 -7.90 -12.44 -3.41
N ARG A 18 -6.83 -12.01 -2.71
CA ARG A 18 -6.02 -10.85 -3.11
C ARG A 18 -5.44 -10.98 -4.52
N LYS A 19 -4.86 -12.13 -4.87
CA LYS A 19 -4.37 -12.40 -6.23
C LYS A 19 -5.45 -12.32 -7.31
N LYS A 20 -6.70 -12.58 -6.95
CA LYS A 20 -7.82 -12.52 -7.89
C LYS A 20 -8.31 -11.08 -8.11
N PHE A 21 -8.17 -10.21 -7.08
CA PHE A 21 -8.56 -8.80 -7.17
C PHE A 21 -7.53 -7.94 -7.90
N ILE A 22 -6.26 -8.35 -7.95
CA ILE A 22 -5.17 -7.59 -8.56
C ILE A 22 -4.64 -8.38 -9.76
N PRO A 23 -5.01 -8.03 -11.00
CA PRO A 23 -4.62 -8.79 -12.18
C PRO A 23 -3.11 -8.93 -12.41
N CYS A 24 -2.34 -7.95 -11.95
CA CYS A 24 -0.88 -7.88 -12.05
C CYS A 24 -0.18 -8.15 -10.71
N PHE A 25 -0.73 -9.04 -9.88
CA PHE A 25 -0.32 -9.23 -8.48
C PHE A 25 1.17 -9.51 -8.30
N ASP A 26 1.72 -10.46 -9.07
CA ASP A 26 3.11 -10.89 -8.89
C ASP A 26 4.09 -9.79 -9.33
N GLU A 27 3.81 -9.09 -10.45
CA GLU A 27 4.60 -7.95 -10.90
C GLU A 27 4.50 -6.78 -9.94
N PHE A 28 3.30 -6.48 -9.46
CA PHE A 28 3.01 -5.36 -8.58
C PHE A 28 3.68 -5.52 -7.21
N TYR A 29 3.63 -6.70 -6.58
CA TYR A 29 4.21 -6.92 -5.26
C TYR A 29 5.61 -7.54 -5.33
N GLU A 30 5.74 -8.73 -5.90
CA GLU A 30 6.97 -9.53 -5.80
C GLU A 30 8.11 -8.92 -6.62
N TYR A 31 7.86 -8.67 -7.92
CA TYR A 31 8.95 -8.25 -8.81
C TYR A 31 9.38 -6.80 -8.56
N THR A 32 8.45 -5.90 -8.23
CA THR A 32 8.81 -4.52 -7.88
C THR A 32 9.55 -4.47 -6.55
N THR A 33 9.11 -5.21 -5.51
CA THR A 33 9.82 -5.28 -4.23
C THR A 33 11.22 -5.83 -4.39
N LYS A 34 11.38 -6.93 -5.16
CA LYS A 34 12.69 -7.51 -5.48
C LYS A 34 13.58 -6.51 -6.24
N PHE A 35 13.03 -5.79 -7.22
CA PHE A 35 13.77 -4.77 -7.95
C PHE A 35 14.29 -3.68 -7.01
N ILE A 36 13.45 -3.14 -6.14
CA ILE A 36 13.84 -2.09 -5.19
C ILE A 36 14.89 -2.64 -4.22
N ALA A 37 14.63 -3.80 -3.61
CA ALA A 37 15.53 -4.44 -2.65
C ALA A 37 16.93 -4.73 -3.21
N SER A 38 17.03 -4.98 -4.52
CA SER A 38 18.31 -5.20 -5.20
C SER A 38 19.11 -3.93 -5.45
N ASN A 39 18.53 -2.75 -5.22
CA ASN A 39 19.12 -1.45 -5.55
C ASN A 39 19.32 -0.53 -4.33
N ILE A 40 19.02 -1.00 -3.13
CA ILE A 40 19.18 -0.26 -1.88
C ILE A 40 20.06 -1.02 -0.90
N GLU A 41 20.64 -0.31 0.06
CA GLU A 41 21.32 -0.93 1.20
C GLU A 41 20.32 -1.61 2.12
N THR A 42 20.81 -2.58 2.92
CA THR A 42 19.97 -3.28 3.89
C THR A 42 19.41 -2.31 4.93
N PRO A 43 18.09 -2.08 4.97
CA PRO A 43 17.46 -1.18 5.92
C PRO A 43 17.49 -1.78 7.33
N LYS A 44 17.55 -0.92 8.35
CA LYS A 44 17.40 -1.34 9.76
C LYS A 44 15.95 -1.28 10.21
N GLN A 45 15.22 -0.26 9.79
CA GLN A 45 13.86 0.04 10.23
C GLN A 45 12.93 0.18 9.03
N ILE A 46 11.89 -0.62 8.98
CA ILE A 46 10.85 -0.59 7.93
C ILE A 46 9.49 -0.32 8.57
N LEU A 47 8.77 0.67 8.06
CA LEU A 47 7.40 0.99 8.44
C LEU A 47 6.45 0.63 7.30
N ASP A 48 5.39 -0.11 7.61
CA ASP A 48 4.29 -0.43 6.68
C ASP A 48 3.01 0.31 7.14
N LEU A 49 2.57 1.30 6.35
CA LEU A 49 1.40 2.13 6.62
C LEU A 49 0.15 1.56 5.95
N GLY A 50 -0.85 1.22 6.76
CA GLY A 50 -2.02 0.48 6.29
C GLY A 50 -1.65 -0.96 5.96
N ALA A 51 -0.87 -1.59 6.84
CA ALA A 51 -0.25 -2.89 6.62
C ALA A 51 -1.27 -4.03 6.43
N GLY A 52 -2.49 -3.86 6.93
CA GLY A 52 -3.54 -4.86 6.81
C GLY A 52 -3.10 -6.21 7.35
N THR A 53 -3.13 -7.22 6.51
CA THR A 53 -2.69 -8.59 6.83
C THR A 53 -1.17 -8.77 6.81
N GLY A 54 -0.39 -7.71 6.62
CA GLY A 54 1.05 -7.75 6.51
C GLY A 54 1.56 -8.33 5.18
N LEU A 55 0.75 -8.28 4.13
CA LEU A 55 1.11 -8.89 2.84
C LEU A 55 2.30 -8.19 2.18
N LEU A 56 2.34 -6.86 2.16
CA LEU A 56 3.49 -6.11 1.62
C LEU A 56 4.74 -6.37 2.46
N SER A 57 4.61 -6.27 3.80
CA SER A 57 5.71 -6.57 4.71
C SER A 57 6.28 -7.99 4.52
N TYR A 58 5.44 -8.98 4.15
CA TYR A 58 5.91 -10.33 3.83
C TYR A 58 6.86 -10.36 2.63
N PHE A 59 6.58 -9.59 1.57
CA PHE A 59 7.50 -9.50 0.42
C PHE A 59 8.80 -8.80 0.79
N TRP A 60 8.76 -7.72 1.58
CA TRP A 60 9.96 -7.05 2.09
C TRP A 60 10.78 -7.96 2.99
N PHE A 61 10.13 -8.74 3.87
CA PHE A 61 10.79 -9.66 4.81
C PHE A 61 11.61 -10.74 4.12
N GLN A 62 11.21 -11.18 2.93
CA GLN A 62 11.98 -12.13 2.14
C GLN A 62 13.36 -11.61 1.71
N HIS A 63 13.52 -10.29 1.63
CA HIS A 63 14.78 -9.65 1.25
C HIS A 63 15.55 -9.12 2.47
N PHE A 64 14.86 -8.71 3.50
CA PHE A 64 15.44 -8.09 4.70
C PHE A 64 14.92 -8.72 6.00
N PRO A 65 15.20 -10.03 6.24
CA PRO A 65 14.65 -10.74 7.39
C PRO A 65 15.16 -10.26 8.76
N GLU A 66 16.31 -9.57 8.78
CA GLU A 66 16.94 -9.05 10.01
C GLU A 66 16.53 -7.60 10.32
N SER A 67 15.75 -6.96 9.46
CA SER A 67 15.25 -5.61 9.70
C SER A 67 14.14 -5.60 10.75
N GLU A 68 14.02 -4.50 11.50
CA GLU A 68 12.92 -4.25 12.41
C GLU A 68 11.71 -3.72 11.64
N TYR A 69 10.55 -4.32 11.83
CA TYR A 69 9.31 -3.97 11.15
C TYR A 69 8.30 -3.36 12.14
N VAL A 70 7.70 -2.24 11.73
CA VAL A 70 6.54 -1.64 12.39
C VAL A 70 5.37 -1.68 11.41
N LEU A 71 4.35 -2.46 11.72
CA LEU A 71 3.14 -2.60 10.93
C LEU A 71 2.01 -1.79 11.57
N VAL A 72 1.46 -0.86 10.81
CA VAL A 72 0.42 0.06 11.29
C VAL A 72 -0.86 -0.12 10.49
N ASP A 73 -1.97 -0.31 11.18
CA ASP A 73 -3.29 -0.31 10.55
C ASP A 73 -4.35 0.20 11.55
N ILE A 74 -5.45 0.75 11.04
CA ILE A 74 -6.60 1.16 11.85
C ILE A 74 -7.46 -0.05 12.27
N ALA A 75 -7.42 -1.13 11.48
CA ALA A 75 -8.23 -2.33 11.64
C ALA A 75 -7.46 -3.42 12.41
N ASP A 76 -7.75 -3.58 13.71
CA ASP A 76 -7.04 -4.57 14.55
C ASP A 76 -7.25 -6.01 14.06
N ASP A 77 -8.41 -6.36 13.51
CA ASP A 77 -8.66 -7.69 12.95
C ASP A 77 -7.75 -8.02 11.76
N MET A 78 -7.37 -7.00 10.97
CA MET A 78 -6.38 -7.14 9.91
C MET A 78 -4.98 -7.39 10.50
N LEU A 79 -4.58 -6.62 11.51
CA LEU A 79 -3.30 -6.83 12.21
C LEU A 79 -3.24 -8.17 12.95
N ASN A 80 -4.39 -8.73 13.39
CA ASN A 80 -4.42 -10.07 13.97
C ASN A 80 -4.00 -11.15 12.97
N ILE A 81 -4.30 -10.98 11.68
CA ILE A 81 -3.81 -11.86 10.62
C ILE A 81 -2.32 -11.64 10.38
N ALA A 82 -1.86 -10.39 10.40
CA ALA A 82 -0.43 -10.08 10.32
C ALA A 82 0.37 -10.71 11.49
N ARG A 83 -0.15 -10.65 12.73
CA ARG A 83 0.45 -11.33 13.90
C ARG A 83 0.56 -12.84 13.69
N GLN A 84 -0.43 -13.47 13.05
CA GLN A 84 -0.36 -14.89 12.72
C GLN A 84 0.67 -15.17 11.62
N ARG A 85 0.74 -14.32 10.59
CA ARG A 85 1.70 -14.42 9.48
C ARG A 85 3.15 -14.39 9.96
N PHE A 86 3.46 -13.50 10.89
CA PHE A 86 4.81 -13.30 11.43
C PHE A 86 4.98 -13.93 12.83
N SER A 87 4.17 -14.94 13.15
CA SER A 87 4.22 -15.60 14.46
C SER A 87 5.61 -16.18 14.76
N GLY A 88 6.14 -15.86 15.94
CA GLY A 88 7.47 -16.29 16.38
C GLY A 88 8.62 -15.39 15.95
N LEU A 89 8.37 -14.29 15.24
CA LEU A 89 9.37 -13.28 14.92
C LEU A 89 9.34 -12.17 15.97
N GLU A 90 10.50 -11.82 16.53
CA GLU A 90 10.64 -10.81 17.58
C GLU A 90 10.87 -9.40 16.99
N ASN A 91 11.26 -9.33 15.73
CA ASN A 91 11.57 -8.08 15.01
C ASN A 91 10.38 -7.51 14.23
N VAL A 92 9.16 -7.94 14.52
CA VAL A 92 7.94 -7.40 13.91
C VAL A 92 6.99 -6.89 15.01
N SER A 93 6.72 -5.61 15.00
CA SER A 93 5.82 -4.93 15.93
C SER A 93 4.55 -4.40 15.24
N TYR A 94 3.50 -4.16 16.00
CA TYR A 94 2.18 -3.80 15.46
C TYR A 94 1.58 -2.64 16.26
N GLU A 95 1.09 -1.61 15.56
CA GLU A 95 0.40 -0.49 16.16
C GLU A 95 -0.99 -0.30 15.54
N VAL A 96 -2.04 -0.36 16.36
CA VAL A 96 -3.40 0.00 15.93
C VAL A 96 -3.51 1.51 15.93
N LEU A 97 -3.46 2.12 14.74
CA LEU A 97 -3.30 3.56 14.59
C LEU A 97 -3.91 4.07 13.28
N ASP A 98 -4.60 5.20 13.35
CA ASP A 98 -5.01 5.97 12.17
C ASP A 98 -3.84 6.87 11.72
N TYR A 99 -3.04 6.41 10.77
CA TYR A 99 -1.86 7.12 10.27
C TYR A 99 -2.19 8.46 9.58
N SER A 100 -3.47 8.73 9.28
CA SER A 100 -3.90 10.05 8.83
C SER A 100 -3.89 11.10 9.95
N LYS A 101 -3.98 10.68 11.21
CA LYS A 101 -4.02 11.56 12.40
C LYS A 101 -2.73 11.49 13.21
N GLU A 102 -2.25 10.28 13.46
CA GLU A 102 -1.07 10.02 14.28
C GLU A 102 -0.03 9.28 13.44
N PHE A 103 1.23 9.31 13.86
CA PHE A 103 2.31 8.66 13.13
C PHE A 103 3.27 7.96 14.10
N PRO A 104 3.74 6.75 13.81
CA PRO A 104 4.67 6.02 14.68
C PRO A 104 5.91 6.84 14.99
N ASN A 105 6.44 6.64 16.21
CA ASN A 105 7.68 7.29 16.61
C ASN A 105 8.88 6.62 15.95
N GLY A 106 9.99 7.40 15.80
CA GLY A 106 11.23 6.88 15.24
C GLY A 106 11.58 7.44 13.87
N LYS A 107 12.64 6.90 13.33
CA LYS A 107 13.13 7.12 11.96
C LYS A 107 13.14 5.78 11.23
N PHE A 108 12.82 5.81 9.97
CA PHE A 108 12.71 4.60 9.15
C PHE A 108 13.54 4.74 7.89
N ASP A 109 14.21 3.68 7.50
CA ASP A 109 14.99 3.64 6.25
C ASP A 109 14.07 3.37 5.06
N ILE A 110 13.00 2.59 5.30
CA ILE A 110 11.90 2.40 4.36
C ILE A 110 10.59 2.73 5.04
N ILE A 111 9.76 3.54 4.40
CA ILE A 111 8.34 3.64 4.69
C ILE A 111 7.61 3.14 3.46
N ALA A 112 6.78 2.11 3.62
CA ALA A 112 6.02 1.51 2.53
C ALA A 112 4.52 1.57 2.82
N SER A 113 3.72 1.52 1.78
CA SER A 113 2.26 1.38 1.88
C SER A 113 1.75 0.58 0.69
N ALA A 114 0.71 -0.23 0.87
CA ALA A 114 0.07 -0.93 -0.23
C ALA A 114 -1.45 -0.86 -0.17
N LEU A 115 -2.05 -0.28 -1.20
CA LEU A 115 -3.51 -0.21 -1.41
C LEU A 115 -4.23 0.35 -0.18
N SER A 116 -3.74 1.46 0.33
CA SER A 116 -4.23 2.11 1.55
C SER A 116 -4.38 3.64 1.39
N ILE A 117 -3.41 4.31 0.80
CA ILE A 117 -3.36 5.78 0.73
C ILE A 117 -4.45 6.36 -0.18
N HIS A 118 -4.93 5.59 -1.16
CA HIS A 118 -6.03 6.01 -2.04
C HIS A 118 -7.38 6.22 -1.30
N HIS A 119 -7.50 5.82 -0.05
CA HIS A 119 -8.69 6.14 0.77
C HIS A 119 -8.64 7.54 1.40
N LEU A 120 -7.51 8.24 1.35
CA LEU A 120 -7.35 9.56 1.96
C LEU A 120 -7.78 10.69 1.02
N MET A 121 -8.39 11.72 1.60
CA MET A 121 -8.62 12.99 0.91
C MET A 121 -7.29 13.61 0.47
N HIS A 122 -7.28 14.38 -0.62
CA HIS A 122 -6.06 14.97 -1.20
C HIS A 122 -5.25 15.81 -0.20
N GLU A 123 -5.92 16.57 0.68
CA GLU A 123 -5.26 17.35 1.73
C GLU A 123 -4.56 16.44 2.74
N ASN A 124 -5.22 15.36 3.15
CA ASN A 124 -4.65 14.39 4.09
C ASN A 124 -3.45 13.65 3.47
N LYS A 125 -3.49 13.35 2.16
CA LYS A 125 -2.33 12.80 1.43
C LYS A 125 -1.13 13.73 1.51
N LYS A 126 -1.29 15.03 1.27
CA LYS A 126 -0.20 16.03 1.35
C LYS A 126 0.41 16.09 2.76
N GLU A 127 -0.44 16.11 3.79
CA GLU A 127 0.01 16.09 5.18
C GLU A 127 0.76 14.79 5.51
N LEU A 128 0.23 13.65 5.07
CA LEU A 128 0.87 12.35 5.24
C LEU A 128 2.25 12.31 4.59
N PHE A 129 2.38 12.75 3.33
CA PHE A 129 3.67 12.77 2.63
C PHE A 129 4.72 13.67 3.32
N SER A 130 4.30 14.79 3.89
CA SER A 130 5.18 15.62 4.72
C SER A 130 5.63 14.88 6.00
N ARG A 131 4.74 14.14 6.65
CA ARG A 131 5.09 13.33 7.83
C ARG A 131 6.04 12.18 7.45
N ILE A 132 5.77 11.49 6.33
CA ILE A 132 6.64 10.45 5.77
C ILE A 132 8.05 11.01 5.55
N TYR A 133 8.17 12.13 4.82
CA TYR A 133 9.46 12.78 4.60
C TYR A 133 10.21 13.07 5.90
N ASN A 134 9.50 13.60 6.90
CA ASN A 134 10.09 13.93 8.21
C ASN A 134 10.49 12.69 9.03
N ARG A 135 9.87 11.53 8.80
CA ARG A 135 10.15 10.28 9.52
C ARG A 135 11.14 9.36 8.80
N LEU A 136 11.41 9.60 7.54
CA LEU A 136 12.49 8.91 6.85
C LEU A 136 13.86 9.32 7.41
N SER A 137 14.77 8.35 7.50
CA SER A 137 16.21 8.55 7.70
C SER A 137 16.78 9.36 6.52
N ASP A 138 17.99 9.87 6.68
CA ASP A 138 18.71 10.46 5.53
C ASP A 138 18.97 9.35 4.51
N ASP A 139 18.73 9.64 3.21
CA ASP A 139 18.72 8.70 2.11
C ASP A 139 17.67 7.56 2.20
N GLY A 140 16.73 7.66 3.14
CA GLY A 140 15.59 6.74 3.25
C GLY A 140 14.62 6.88 2.07
N ILE A 141 13.83 5.84 1.84
CA ILE A 141 12.88 5.79 0.72
C ILE A 141 11.43 5.60 1.20
N PHE A 142 10.52 6.25 0.47
CA PHE A 142 9.09 5.95 0.54
C PHE A 142 8.68 5.17 -0.70
N VAL A 143 7.90 4.10 -0.50
CA VAL A 143 7.38 3.28 -1.61
C VAL A 143 5.87 3.12 -1.46
N ASN A 144 5.12 3.63 -2.43
CA ASN A 144 3.68 3.48 -2.48
C ASN A 144 3.26 2.52 -3.60
N TYR A 145 2.67 1.39 -3.21
CA TYR A 145 2.03 0.41 -4.09
C TYR A 145 0.53 0.71 -4.08
N ASP A 146 0.01 1.43 -5.05
CA ASP A 146 -1.39 1.86 -4.93
C ASP A 146 -2.17 1.78 -6.25
N GLN A 147 -3.46 2.02 -6.13
CA GLN A 147 -4.36 2.17 -7.28
C GLN A 147 -4.60 3.65 -7.57
N PHE A 148 -4.61 3.96 -8.85
CA PHE A 148 -4.68 5.32 -9.37
C PHE A 148 -5.78 5.46 -10.43
N CYS A 149 -6.31 6.65 -10.61
CA CYS A 149 -7.12 6.96 -11.77
C CYS A 149 -6.23 7.39 -12.96
N ALA A 150 -6.77 7.31 -14.16
CA ALA A 150 -6.16 7.96 -15.30
C ALA A 150 -6.52 9.46 -15.30
N ASP A 151 -5.67 10.30 -15.93
CA ASP A 151 -5.92 11.74 -16.07
C ASP A 151 -7.17 12.03 -16.91
N SER A 152 -7.47 11.17 -17.88
CA SER A 152 -8.66 11.25 -18.70
C SER A 152 -9.78 10.38 -18.14
N SER A 153 -10.98 10.96 -17.99
CA SER A 153 -12.18 10.21 -17.57
C SER A 153 -12.54 9.08 -18.54
N GLU A 154 -12.26 9.26 -19.84
CA GLU A 154 -12.49 8.23 -20.86
C GLU A 154 -11.54 7.04 -20.63
N ILE A 155 -10.25 7.29 -20.50
CA ILE A 155 -9.25 6.24 -20.22
C ILE A 155 -9.50 5.58 -18.86
N ASN A 156 -9.90 6.36 -17.85
CA ASN A 156 -10.26 5.79 -16.54
C ASN A 156 -11.44 4.81 -16.65
N THR A 157 -12.43 5.11 -17.49
CA THR A 157 -13.54 4.20 -17.77
C THR A 157 -13.06 2.90 -18.43
N TRP A 158 -12.04 2.96 -19.31
CA TRP A 158 -11.45 1.77 -19.89
C TRP A 158 -10.73 0.92 -18.84
N PHE A 159 -9.97 1.56 -17.94
CA PHE A 159 -9.30 0.86 -16.83
C PHE A 159 -10.30 0.14 -15.92
N ASP A 160 -11.36 0.84 -15.51
CA ASP A 160 -12.39 0.27 -14.64
C ASP A 160 -13.13 -0.90 -15.32
N SER A 161 -13.48 -0.75 -16.61
CA SER A 161 -14.16 -1.77 -17.40
C SER A 161 -13.27 -3.01 -17.59
N TYR A 162 -11.97 -2.80 -17.88
CA TYR A 162 -11.00 -3.87 -18.03
C TYR A 162 -10.81 -4.61 -16.71
N TRP A 163 -10.64 -3.90 -15.60
CA TRP A 163 -10.49 -4.52 -14.29
C TRP A 163 -11.73 -5.33 -13.90
N GLU A 164 -12.93 -4.78 -14.06
CA GLU A 164 -14.17 -5.54 -13.81
C GLU A 164 -14.27 -6.81 -14.68
N HIS A 165 -13.84 -6.73 -15.95
CA HIS A 165 -13.79 -7.90 -16.83
C HIS A 165 -12.82 -8.97 -16.29
N GLN A 166 -11.63 -8.57 -15.84
CA GLN A 166 -10.66 -9.49 -15.25
C GLN A 166 -11.21 -10.17 -13.99
N LEU A 167 -11.88 -9.41 -13.10
CA LEU A 167 -12.48 -9.96 -11.88
C LEU A 167 -13.55 -11.03 -12.20
N LYS A 168 -14.39 -10.79 -13.19
CA LYS A 168 -15.41 -11.78 -13.61
C LYS A 168 -14.79 -13.09 -14.10
N ASN A 169 -13.56 -13.06 -14.58
CA ASN A 169 -12.83 -14.24 -15.09
C ASN A 169 -11.79 -14.80 -14.08
N SER A 170 -11.66 -14.21 -12.89
CA SER A 170 -10.66 -14.60 -11.90
C SER A 170 -11.07 -15.75 -10.97
N GLY A 171 -12.31 -16.25 -11.11
CA GLY A 171 -12.88 -17.25 -10.18
C GLY A 171 -13.39 -16.66 -8.85
N LEU A 172 -13.61 -15.33 -8.79
CA LEU A 172 -14.36 -14.70 -7.72
C LEU A 172 -15.85 -15.00 -7.86
N THR A 173 -16.56 -15.08 -6.73
CA THR A 173 -18.02 -15.21 -6.74
C THR A 173 -18.68 -13.85 -7.07
N ALA A 174 -19.95 -13.89 -7.52
CA ALA A 174 -20.70 -12.65 -7.74
C ALA A 174 -20.79 -11.81 -6.46
N LYS A 175 -20.86 -12.44 -5.29
CA LYS A 175 -20.86 -11.76 -3.98
C LYS A 175 -19.52 -11.06 -3.71
N ASP A 176 -18.38 -11.69 -4.03
CA ASP A 176 -17.05 -11.06 -3.84
C ASP A 176 -16.93 -9.81 -4.70
N ILE A 177 -17.40 -9.87 -5.95
CA ILE A 177 -17.37 -8.75 -6.90
C ILE A 177 -18.29 -7.61 -6.41
N GLU A 178 -19.47 -7.93 -5.88
CA GLU A 178 -20.38 -6.92 -5.33
C GLU A 178 -19.76 -6.23 -4.09
N LEU A 179 -19.19 -6.99 -3.17
CA LEU A 179 -18.48 -6.44 -2.01
C LEU A 179 -17.27 -5.57 -2.43
N TRP A 180 -16.56 -5.97 -3.48
CA TRP A 180 -15.49 -5.16 -4.06
C TRP A 180 -16.03 -3.83 -4.61
N LYS A 181 -17.14 -3.84 -5.36
CA LYS A 181 -17.78 -2.62 -5.85
C LYS A 181 -18.21 -1.67 -4.73
N GLU A 182 -18.74 -2.20 -3.63
CA GLU A 182 -19.11 -1.38 -2.48
C GLU A 182 -17.88 -0.73 -1.82
N ARG A 183 -16.76 -1.47 -1.67
CA ARG A 183 -15.52 -0.89 -1.15
C ARG A 183 -14.95 0.20 -2.04
N ARG A 184 -14.99 0.00 -3.35
CA ARG A 184 -14.54 1.00 -4.34
C ARG A 184 -15.23 2.36 -4.21
N LYS A 185 -16.41 2.43 -3.63
CA LYS A 185 -17.10 3.70 -3.37
C LYS A 185 -16.43 4.57 -2.30
N LEU A 186 -15.52 3.99 -1.53
CA LEU A 186 -14.73 4.70 -0.51
C LEU A 186 -13.38 5.20 -1.06
N ASP A 187 -13.04 4.86 -2.30
CA ASP A 187 -11.77 5.24 -2.89
C ASP A 187 -11.79 6.71 -3.31
N ILE A 188 -10.71 7.41 -3.01
CA ILE A 188 -10.45 8.80 -3.38
C ILE A 188 -9.14 8.81 -4.17
N GLU A 189 -9.21 8.19 -5.34
CA GLU A 189 -8.06 8.06 -6.22
C GLU A 189 -7.59 9.43 -6.74
N CYS A 190 -6.31 9.54 -7.00
CA CYS A 190 -5.69 10.60 -7.81
C CYS A 190 -4.92 9.95 -8.96
N SER A 191 -4.43 10.73 -9.90
CA SER A 191 -3.53 10.21 -10.91
C SER A 191 -2.12 9.98 -10.34
N VAL A 192 -1.32 9.18 -11.04
CA VAL A 192 0.10 8.96 -10.69
C VAL A 192 0.86 10.28 -10.68
N GLU A 193 0.60 11.13 -11.66
CA GLU A 193 1.22 12.44 -11.82
C GLU A 193 0.87 13.38 -10.66
N GLU A 194 -0.40 13.41 -10.24
CA GLU A 194 -0.84 14.22 -9.10
C GLU A 194 -0.15 13.78 -7.80
N GLU A 195 -0.04 12.47 -7.55
CA GLU A 195 0.65 11.98 -6.34
C GLU A 195 2.15 12.26 -6.40
N MET A 196 2.79 12.02 -7.53
CA MET A 196 4.20 12.36 -7.72
C MET A 196 4.47 13.85 -7.48
N ASP A 197 3.56 14.72 -7.92
CA ASP A 197 3.68 16.17 -7.70
C ASP A 197 3.47 16.56 -6.23
N MET A 198 2.59 15.88 -5.50
CA MET A 198 2.47 16.06 -4.05
C MET A 198 3.77 15.66 -3.32
N LEU A 199 4.37 14.53 -3.69
CA LEU A 199 5.64 14.05 -3.13
C LEU A 199 6.80 15.01 -3.44
N LYS A 200 6.95 15.48 -4.70
CA LYS A 200 7.98 16.47 -5.07
C LYS A 200 7.89 17.75 -4.23
N LYS A 201 6.67 18.21 -3.91
CA LYS A 201 6.46 19.38 -3.05
C LYS A 201 6.86 19.14 -1.58
N CYS A 202 7.08 17.90 -1.17
CA CYS A 202 7.60 17.53 0.16
C CYS A 202 9.13 17.44 0.23
N ASN A 203 9.86 17.94 -0.79
CA ASN A 203 11.33 18.00 -0.87
C ASN A 203 12.04 16.63 -1.07
N PHE A 204 11.35 15.59 -1.52
CA PHE A 204 12.04 14.39 -1.97
C PHE A 204 13.01 14.70 -3.11
N LYS A 205 14.23 14.16 -3.06
CA LYS A 205 15.28 14.36 -4.11
C LYS A 205 14.86 13.80 -5.44
N GLU A 206 14.23 12.64 -5.41
CA GLU A 206 13.75 11.95 -6.60
C GLU A 206 12.39 11.31 -6.32
N VAL A 207 11.48 11.40 -7.30
CA VAL A 207 10.16 10.75 -7.26
C VAL A 207 9.92 10.13 -8.62
N LYS A 208 9.71 8.81 -8.66
CA LYS A 208 9.50 8.04 -9.89
C LYS A 208 8.40 7.00 -9.74
N CYS A 209 7.57 6.90 -10.75
CA CYS A 209 6.76 5.71 -10.98
C CYS A 209 7.66 4.66 -11.65
N ILE A 210 7.90 3.54 -10.96
CA ILE A 210 8.79 2.46 -11.41
C ILE A 210 8.03 1.30 -12.04
N TYR A 211 6.72 1.24 -11.82
CA TYR A 211 5.83 0.24 -12.38
C TYR A 211 4.43 0.86 -12.57
N SER A 212 3.80 0.55 -13.68
CA SER A 212 2.41 0.94 -13.93
C SER A 212 1.72 -0.11 -14.81
N ASN A 213 0.54 -0.54 -14.40
CA ASN A 213 -0.32 -1.44 -15.15
C ASN A 213 -1.78 -1.01 -14.91
N GLN A 214 -2.35 -0.23 -15.85
CA GLN A 214 -3.65 0.41 -15.74
C GLN A 214 -3.82 1.14 -14.37
N LYS A 215 -4.66 0.59 -13.49
CA LYS A 215 -4.94 1.15 -12.17
C LYS A 215 -3.80 0.98 -11.15
N PHE A 216 -2.91 0.02 -11.34
CA PHE A 216 -1.93 -0.36 -10.33
C PHE A 216 -0.56 0.22 -10.66
N SER A 217 -0.03 1.05 -9.78
CA SER A 217 1.29 1.64 -9.96
C SER A 217 2.11 1.62 -8.68
N VAL A 218 3.44 1.63 -8.85
CA VAL A 218 4.39 1.70 -7.74
C VAL A 218 5.23 2.95 -7.90
N ILE A 219 5.15 3.84 -6.90
CA ILE A 219 5.91 5.09 -6.84
C ILE A 219 7.00 4.93 -5.77
N VAL A 220 8.21 5.32 -6.11
CA VAL A 220 9.35 5.43 -5.20
C VAL A 220 9.72 6.91 -5.06
N ALA A 221 9.91 7.35 -3.81
CA ALA A 221 10.39 8.68 -3.49
C ALA A 221 11.62 8.58 -2.57
N ILE A 222 12.74 9.20 -2.94
CA ILE A 222 14.02 9.19 -2.22
C ILE A 222 14.18 10.52 -1.48
N LYS A 223 14.50 10.45 -0.20
CA LYS A 223 14.74 11.64 0.65
C LYS A 223 16.08 12.31 0.39
#